data_a56eb821117909909a9e1ba33c79ba16
#
_entry.id   a56eb821117909909a9e1ba33c79ba16
#
_cell.length_a   1.000
_cell.length_b   1.000
_cell.length_c   1.000
_cell.angle_alpha   90.00
_cell.angle_beta   90.00
_cell.angle_gamma   90.00
#
_symmetry.space_group_name_H-M   'P 1'
#
loop_
_entity.id
_entity.type
_entity.pdbx_description
1 polymer ?
#
loop_
_entity_poly.entity_id
_entity_poly.type
_entity_poly.pdbx_seq_one_letter_code
_entity_poly.pdbx_strand_id
1 'polypeptide(L)'
;MLRSLVGSEMCIRDRDKYVFYTLMKENGLPVIEKKLINTEELNIDGNYVLKPRFGGSSIGVELINDGATVQKLITNSDLYSQGAVIEKYLENSIDLLIGVRSFPDFDVSEIEKPLKNETLFSYTDKYLENGGLEGSKRELPANLNEQIEKKLIEMVNKINQIIPTRGIYRYDFLLHENALYINEINTIPGSHALYLWKNLNSSKFELLDSMIDEALSRQVDNWSLTGSDGIALKSAKDIASKLG
;
A
#
# COMPACT_ATOMS: atom_id res chain seq x y z
N MET A 1 10.47 15.47 -17.11
CA MET A 1 10.65 15.52 -15.66
C MET A 1 9.85 14.49 -14.85
N LEU A 2 8.85 13.85 -15.42
CA LEU A 2 8.04 12.83 -14.75
C LEU A 2 8.65 11.40 -14.80
N ARG A 3 9.69 11.15 -15.59
CA ARG A 3 10.29 9.81 -15.74
C ARG A 3 11.25 9.41 -14.62
N SER A 4 11.73 10.35 -13.81
CA SER A 4 12.65 10.06 -12.70
C SER A 4 11.94 9.68 -11.38
N LEU A 5 10.62 9.90 -11.28
CA LEU A 5 9.80 9.46 -10.15
C LEU A 5 9.09 8.12 -10.42
N VAL A 6 9.07 7.69 -11.68
CA VAL A 6 8.45 6.44 -12.12
C VAL A 6 9.54 5.39 -12.25
N GLY A 7 10.02 4.85 -11.15
CA GLY A 7 11.01 3.78 -11.28
C GLY A 7 11.82 3.46 -10.04
N SER A 8 11.53 4.04 -8.88
CA SER A 8 12.06 3.43 -7.68
C SER A 8 11.36 2.08 -7.50
N GLU A 9 12.12 1.01 -7.27
CA GLU A 9 11.56 -0.32 -6.95
C GLU A 9 10.49 -0.24 -5.86
N MET A 10 10.60 0.76 -4.99
CA MET A 10 9.67 1.10 -3.94
C MET A 10 8.30 1.48 -4.48
N CYS A 11 8.23 2.33 -5.53
CA CYS A 11 6.95 2.72 -6.14
C CYS A 11 6.24 1.57 -6.88
N ILE A 12 6.98 0.56 -7.33
CA ILE A 12 6.41 -0.63 -7.97
C ILE A 12 5.85 -1.58 -6.90
N ARG A 13 6.56 -1.75 -5.80
CA ARG A 13 6.18 -2.67 -4.72
C ARG A 13 4.96 -2.21 -3.94
N ASP A 14 4.78 -0.91 -3.72
CA ASP A 14 3.64 -0.36 -2.97
C ASP A 14 2.39 -0.19 -3.83
N ARG A 15 2.55 0.07 -5.13
CA ARG A 15 1.41 0.27 -6.04
C ARG A 15 0.84 -1.01 -6.61
N ASP A 16 1.66 -2.06 -6.75
CA ASP A 16 1.23 -3.37 -7.24
C ASP A 16 0.71 -4.22 -6.08
N LYS A 17 -0.61 -4.25 -5.93
CA LYS A 17 -1.28 -5.00 -4.85
C LYS A 17 -0.96 -6.49 -4.87
N TYR A 18 -0.68 -7.07 -6.05
CA TYR A 18 -0.36 -8.49 -6.16
C TYR A 18 1.09 -8.78 -5.77
N VAL A 19 2.02 -7.93 -6.18
CA VAL A 19 3.44 -8.04 -5.78
C VAL A 19 3.59 -7.85 -4.28
N PHE A 20 2.93 -6.83 -3.71
CA PHE A 20 2.93 -6.61 -2.26
C PHE A 20 2.38 -7.82 -1.50
N TYR A 21 1.21 -8.31 -1.91
CA TYR A 21 0.61 -9.53 -1.32
C TYR A 21 1.58 -10.71 -1.36
N THR A 22 2.19 -10.99 -2.52
CA THR A 22 3.13 -12.10 -2.68
C THR A 22 4.34 -11.95 -1.77
N LEU A 23 4.91 -10.75 -1.70
CA LEU A 23 6.05 -10.45 -0.84
C LEU A 23 5.73 -10.69 0.65
N MET A 24 4.57 -10.22 1.11
CA MET A 24 4.15 -10.43 2.50
C MET A 24 3.88 -11.92 2.80
N LYS A 25 3.20 -12.62 1.89
CA LYS A 25 2.91 -14.05 2.00
C LYS A 25 4.17 -14.90 2.10
N GLU A 26 5.12 -14.70 1.18
CA GLU A 26 6.39 -15.44 1.15
C GLU A 26 7.26 -15.19 2.40
N ASN A 27 7.08 -14.05 3.05
CA ASN A 27 7.72 -13.75 4.32
C ASN A 27 6.89 -14.22 5.54
N GLY A 28 5.82 -15.00 5.34
CA GLY A 28 5.01 -15.58 6.40
C GLY A 28 4.22 -14.56 7.22
N LEU A 29 3.82 -13.44 6.61
CA LEU A 29 2.88 -12.50 7.19
C LEU A 29 1.44 -12.90 6.85
N PRO A 30 0.49 -12.75 7.77
CA PRO A 30 -0.92 -12.97 7.48
C PRO A 30 -1.43 -11.99 6.43
N VAL A 31 -1.92 -12.50 5.31
CA VAL A 31 -2.51 -11.75 4.20
C VAL A 31 -3.83 -12.38 3.79
N ILE A 32 -4.73 -11.59 3.22
CA ILE A 32 -5.91 -12.14 2.53
C ILE A 32 -5.46 -12.68 1.19
N GLU A 33 -5.83 -13.92 0.87
CA GLU A 33 -5.45 -14.57 -0.38
C GLU A 33 -5.95 -13.77 -1.57
N LYS A 34 -5.02 -13.43 -2.49
CA LYS A 34 -5.33 -12.64 -3.69
C LYS A 34 -5.06 -13.48 -4.94
N LYS A 35 -5.93 -13.32 -5.94
CA LYS A 35 -5.70 -13.85 -7.28
C LYS A 35 -5.58 -12.70 -8.26
N LEU A 36 -4.62 -12.83 -9.18
CA LEU A 36 -4.48 -11.89 -10.30
C LEU A 36 -5.44 -12.32 -11.41
N ILE A 37 -6.25 -11.38 -11.87
CA ILE A 37 -7.23 -11.60 -12.93
C ILE A 37 -6.82 -10.77 -14.13
N ASN A 38 -6.68 -11.44 -15.27
CA ASN A 38 -6.41 -10.77 -16.55
C ASN A 38 -7.62 -10.85 -17.50
N THR A 39 -8.03 -12.05 -17.92
CA THR A 39 -9.12 -12.24 -18.90
C THR A 39 -9.87 -13.56 -18.73
N GLU A 40 -9.52 -14.40 -17.78
CA GLU A 40 -10.08 -15.74 -17.63
C GLU A 40 -11.47 -15.71 -16.98
N GLU A 41 -12.32 -16.67 -17.34
CA GLU A 41 -13.59 -16.90 -16.66
C GLU A 41 -13.31 -17.28 -15.20
N LEU A 42 -13.96 -16.57 -14.29
CA LEU A 42 -13.79 -16.73 -12.86
C LEU A 42 -15.02 -17.44 -12.29
N ASN A 43 -14.80 -18.60 -11.73
CA ASN A 43 -15.81 -19.22 -10.89
C ASN A 43 -15.58 -18.76 -9.46
N ILE A 44 -16.49 -17.91 -8.95
CA ILE A 44 -16.47 -17.40 -7.58
C ILE A 44 -17.71 -17.86 -6.84
N ASP A 45 -17.52 -18.26 -5.60
CA ASP A 45 -18.59 -18.61 -4.68
C ASP A 45 -18.49 -17.70 -3.44
N GLY A 46 -19.52 -16.86 -3.25
CA GLY A 46 -19.59 -15.88 -2.18
C GLY A 46 -19.14 -14.47 -2.57
N ASN A 47 -18.91 -13.63 -1.57
CA ASN A 47 -18.57 -12.23 -1.73
C ASN A 47 -17.06 -12.03 -1.84
N TYR A 48 -16.65 -11.29 -2.86
CA TYR A 48 -15.26 -10.93 -3.13
C TYR A 48 -15.12 -9.42 -3.34
N VAL A 49 -13.90 -8.93 -3.16
CA VAL A 49 -13.53 -7.55 -3.52
C VAL A 49 -12.64 -7.60 -4.74
N LEU A 50 -13.08 -6.91 -5.81
CA LEU A 50 -12.27 -6.67 -7.01
C LEU A 50 -11.59 -5.32 -6.86
N LYS A 51 -10.30 -5.25 -7.17
CA LYS A 51 -9.49 -4.02 -7.10
C LYS A 51 -8.64 -3.91 -8.35
N PRO A 52 -8.41 -2.70 -8.92
CA PRO A 52 -7.35 -2.52 -9.88
C PRO A 52 -6.00 -2.98 -9.29
N ARG A 53 -5.19 -3.66 -10.09
CA ARG A 53 -3.86 -4.11 -9.65
C ARG A 53 -3.01 -2.95 -9.14
N PHE A 54 -3.08 -1.82 -9.87
CA PHE A 54 -2.39 -0.58 -9.52
C PHE A 54 -3.39 0.50 -9.11
N GLY A 55 -2.95 1.47 -8.33
CA GLY A 55 -3.79 2.57 -7.89
C GLY A 55 -4.08 2.55 -6.39
N GLY A 56 -4.89 3.49 -5.93
CA GLY A 56 -5.19 3.71 -4.51
C GLY A 56 -6.51 4.45 -4.30
N SER A 57 -6.73 5.00 -3.10
CA SER A 57 -7.89 5.80 -2.73
C SER A 57 -9.25 5.12 -2.94
N SER A 58 -9.29 3.79 -2.90
CA SER A 58 -10.50 2.97 -3.17
C SER A 58 -11.12 3.16 -4.56
N ILE A 59 -10.42 3.79 -5.51
CA ILE A 59 -10.91 3.94 -6.88
C ILE A 59 -10.95 2.57 -7.56
N GLY A 60 -12.11 2.19 -8.12
CA GLY A 60 -12.31 0.89 -8.78
C GLY A 60 -12.33 -0.31 -7.83
N VAL A 61 -12.61 -0.09 -6.55
CA VAL A 61 -12.83 -1.18 -5.59
C VAL A 61 -14.31 -1.52 -5.59
N GLU A 62 -14.63 -2.77 -5.98
CA GLU A 62 -16.00 -3.25 -6.18
C GLU A 62 -16.26 -4.52 -5.37
N LEU A 63 -17.45 -4.60 -4.74
CA LEU A 63 -17.94 -5.83 -4.11
C LEU A 63 -18.61 -6.69 -5.18
N ILE A 64 -18.12 -7.91 -5.33
CA ILE A 64 -18.53 -8.83 -6.40
C ILE A 64 -19.02 -10.15 -5.80
N ASN A 65 -20.09 -10.68 -6.33
CA ASN A 65 -20.64 -11.98 -5.94
C ASN A 65 -20.79 -12.96 -7.13
N ASP A 66 -20.45 -12.54 -8.36
CA ASP A 66 -20.49 -13.37 -9.55
C ASP A 66 -19.36 -13.06 -10.53
N GLY A 67 -18.92 -14.08 -11.26
CA GLY A 67 -17.81 -13.97 -12.22
C GLY A 67 -18.14 -13.18 -13.48
N ALA A 68 -19.42 -13.12 -13.90
CA ALA A 68 -19.84 -12.39 -15.09
C ALA A 68 -19.70 -10.88 -14.89
N THR A 69 -19.98 -10.40 -13.68
CA THR A 69 -19.75 -8.99 -13.30
C THR A 69 -18.27 -8.65 -13.32
N VAL A 70 -17.39 -9.53 -12.84
CA VAL A 70 -15.93 -9.34 -12.93
C VAL A 70 -15.50 -9.16 -14.38
N GLN A 71 -15.90 -10.08 -15.26
CA GLN A 71 -15.57 -10.03 -16.68
C GLN A 71 -16.04 -8.74 -17.34
N LYS A 72 -17.26 -8.31 -17.04
CA LYS A 72 -17.84 -7.07 -17.57
C LYS A 72 -17.05 -5.83 -17.11
N LEU A 73 -16.67 -5.76 -15.85
CA LEU A 73 -15.90 -4.64 -15.31
C LEU A 73 -14.51 -4.56 -15.94
N ILE A 74 -13.81 -5.69 -16.03
CA ILE A 74 -12.45 -5.74 -16.60
C ILE A 74 -12.47 -5.36 -18.09
N THR A 75 -13.48 -5.77 -18.84
CA THR A 75 -13.56 -5.50 -20.27
C THR A 75 -13.96 -4.04 -20.58
N ASN A 76 -14.80 -3.43 -19.74
CA ASN A 76 -15.41 -2.14 -20.05
C ASN A 76 -14.83 -0.95 -19.28
N SER A 77 -13.79 -1.15 -18.46
CA SER A 77 -13.22 -0.08 -17.66
C SER A 77 -11.70 -0.05 -17.78
N ASP A 78 -11.17 1.11 -18.16
CA ASP A 78 -9.73 1.39 -18.24
C ASP A 78 -9.01 1.23 -16.91
N LEU A 79 -9.74 1.29 -15.79
CA LEU A 79 -9.18 1.12 -14.44
C LEU A 79 -8.51 -0.25 -14.27
N TYR A 80 -8.94 -1.26 -15.00
CA TYR A 80 -8.41 -2.62 -14.93
C TYR A 80 -7.51 -2.99 -16.11
N SER A 81 -7.16 -2.04 -16.98
CA SER A 81 -6.33 -2.27 -18.17
C SER A 81 -4.96 -2.89 -17.89
N GLN A 82 -4.44 -2.71 -16.68
CA GLN A 82 -3.18 -3.32 -16.23
C GLN A 82 -3.39 -4.56 -15.32
N GLY A 83 -4.58 -5.15 -15.38
CA GLY A 83 -5.00 -6.28 -14.56
C GLY A 83 -5.76 -5.87 -13.30
N ALA A 84 -6.40 -6.85 -12.70
CA ALA A 84 -7.13 -6.73 -11.45
C ALA A 84 -6.67 -7.77 -10.45
N VAL A 85 -6.88 -7.50 -9.17
CA VAL A 85 -6.76 -8.48 -8.10
C VAL A 85 -8.13 -8.71 -7.48
N ILE A 86 -8.42 -9.96 -7.15
CA ILE A 86 -9.62 -10.36 -6.43
C ILE A 86 -9.23 -11.05 -5.14
N GLU A 87 -9.91 -10.72 -4.07
CA GLU A 87 -9.72 -11.29 -2.74
C GLU A 87 -11.06 -11.56 -2.08
N LYS A 88 -11.10 -12.49 -1.13
CA LYS A 88 -12.34 -12.78 -0.38
C LYS A 88 -12.74 -11.56 0.43
N TYR A 89 -14.02 -11.19 0.38
CA TYR A 89 -14.55 -10.14 1.24
C TYR A 89 -14.66 -10.64 2.69
N LEU A 90 -14.03 -9.93 3.61
CA LEU A 90 -14.13 -10.20 5.04
C LEU A 90 -15.22 -9.31 5.62
N GLU A 91 -16.40 -9.87 5.75
CA GLU A 91 -17.54 -9.15 6.31
C GLU A 91 -17.27 -8.70 7.74
N ASN A 92 -17.70 -7.49 8.10
CA ASN A 92 -17.46 -6.89 9.42
C ASN A 92 -15.98 -6.73 9.82
N SER A 93 -15.07 -6.74 8.85
CA SER A 93 -13.67 -6.42 9.13
C SER A 93 -13.50 -4.95 9.54
N ILE A 94 -12.53 -4.72 10.42
CA ILE A 94 -12.17 -3.41 10.95
C ILE A 94 -10.85 -2.98 10.32
N ASP A 95 -10.81 -1.77 9.75
CA ASP A 95 -9.55 -1.17 9.30
C ASP A 95 -8.76 -0.64 10.50
N LEU A 96 -7.46 -0.89 10.51
CA LEU A 96 -6.52 -0.34 11.47
C LEU A 96 -5.35 0.28 10.70
N LEU A 97 -5.06 1.55 10.97
CA LEU A 97 -4.04 2.33 10.27
C LEU A 97 -2.94 2.73 11.26
N ILE A 98 -1.68 2.61 10.84
CA ILE A 98 -0.55 3.00 11.66
C ILE A 98 0.54 3.66 10.81
N GLY A 99 1.04 4.80 11.27
CA GLY A 99 2.19 5.48 10.66
C GLY A 99 3.50 4.85 11.14
N VAL A 100 4.48 4.77 10.25
CA VAL A 100 5.80 4.18 10.51
C VAL A 100 6.89 5.07 9.93
N ARG A 101 7.97 5.27 10.68
CA ARG A 101 9.21 5.89 10.21
C ARG A 101 10.41 5.07 10.67
N SER A 102 11.53 5.17 9.94
CA SER A 102 12.79 4.48 10.28
C SER A 102 13.93 5.43 10.64
N PHE A 103 13.72 6.75 10.52
CA PHE A 103 14.75 7.75 10.77
C PHE A 103 14.23 8.87 11.71
N PRO A 104 15.07 9.41 12.65
CA PRO A 104 16.42 8.92 12.98
C PRO A 104 16.43 7.52 13.59
N ASP A 105 15.35 7.15 14.27
CA ASP A 105 15.11 5.86 14.87
C ASP A 105 13.78 5.30 14.38
N PHE A 106 13.65 3.96 14.43
CA PHE A 106 12.38 3.30 14.13
C PHE A 106 11.33 3.72 15.17
N ASP A 107 10.21 4.22 14.68
CA ASP A 107 9.12 4.68 15.52
C ASP A 107 7.78 4.46 14.83
N VAL A 108 6.71 4.35 15.61
CA VAL A 108 5.34 4.13 15.14
C VAL A 108 4.39 5.14 15.77
N SER A 109 3.38 5.51 15.01
CA SER A 109 2.32 6.41 15.49
C SER A 109 1.32 5.69 16.40
N GLU A 110 0.32 6.44 16.90
CA GLU A 110 -0.91 5.85 17.41
C GLU A 110 -1.62 5.06 16.31
N ILE A 111 -2.36 4.02 16.71
CA ILE A 111 -3.20 3.23 15.82
C ILE A 111 -4.54 3.93 15.64
N GLU A 112 -4.95 4.15 14.41
CA GLU A 112 -6.29 4.66 14.07
C GLU A 112 -7.22 3.52 13.70
N LYS A 113 -8.46 3.61 14.16
CA LYS A 113 -9.59 2.83 13.68
C LYS A 113 -10.60 3.78 13.05
N PRO A 114 -10.68 3.84 11.71
CA PRO A 114 -11.74 4.60 11.03
C PRO A 114 -13.12 4.03 11.36
N LEU A 115 -14.07 4.88 11.67
CA LEU A 115 -15.45 4.47 11.91
C LEU A 115 -16.22 4.55 10.59
N LYS A 116 -16.57 3.39 10.04
CA LYS A 116 -17.31 3.28 8.77
C LYS A 116 -18.79 3.60 9.00
N ASN A 117 -19.39 4.34 8.06
CA ASN A 117 -20.84 4.52 8.03
C ASN A 117 -21.54 3.40 7.21
N GLU A 118 -20.81 2.70 6.34
CA GLU A 118 -21.30 1.63 5.45
C GLU A 118 -20.31 0.47 5.31
N THR A 119 -20.75 -0.60 4.66
CA THR A 119 -20.05 -1.89 4.55
C THR A 119 -18.72 -1.82 3.78
N LEU A 120 -18.61 -0.91 2.82
CA LEU A 120 -17.36 -0.62 2.08
C LEU A 120 -17.04 0.86 2.19
N PHE A 121 -15.78 1.15 2.51
CA PHE A 121 -15.27 2.52 2.56
C PHE A 121 -15.00 2.98 1.12
N SER A 122 -16.03 3.50 0.46
CA SER A 122 -15.94 4.00 -0.91
C SER A 122 -15.10 5.27 -1.01
N TYR A 123 -14.68 5.64 -2.24
CA TYR A 123 -14.04 6.93 -2.50
C TYR A 123 -14.93 8.10 -2.06
N THR A 124 -16.25 7.96 -2.24
CA THR A 124 -17.27 8.93 -1.86
C THR A 124 -17.27 9.16 -0.36
N ASP A 125 -17.22 8.09 0.44
CA ASP A 125 -17.17 8.19 1.91
C ASP A 125 -15.87 8.84 2.40
N LYS A 126 -14.75 8.56 1.71
CA LYS A 126 -13.44 9.11 2.09
C LYS A 126 -13.30 10.60 1.82
N TYR A 127 -13.90 11.11 0.73
CA TYR A 127 -13.55 12.42 0.21
C TYR A 127 -14.73 13.36 -0.06
N LEU A 128 -15.95 12.88 -0.20
CA LEU A 128 -17.08 13.69 -0.67
C LEU A 128 -18.19 13.93 0.35
N GLU A 129 -18.54 12.96 1.20
CA GLU A 129 -19.74 13.08 2.04
C GLU A 129 -19.55 13.73 3.41
N ASN A 130 -18.35 13.80 3.98
CA ASN A 130 -18.14 14.28 5.35
C ASN A 130 -17.13 15.43 5.49
N GLY A 131 -17.05 16.33 4.53
CA GLY A 131 -16.09 17.45 4.61
C GLY A 131 -14.64 17.04 4.43
N GLY A 132 -14.38 15.93 3.73
CA GLY A 132 -13.06 15.43 3.43
C GLY A 132 -12.39 14.70 4.61
N LEU A 133 -11.05 14.63 4.60
CA LEU A 133 -10.24 13.93 5.61
C LEU A 133 -10.45 14.42 7.05
N GLU A 134 -10.94 15.64 7.24
CA GLU A 134 -11.17 16.22 8.57
C GLU A 134 -12.50 15.81 9.21
N GLY A 135 -13.50 15.41 8.42
CA GLY A 135 -14.86 15.08 8.88
C GLY A 135 -15.10 13.60 9.20
N SER A 136 -14.21 12.68 8.83
CA SER A 136 -14.43 11.25 9.08
C SER A 136 -14.28 10.91 10.55
N LYS A 137 -15.30 10.28 11.13
CA LYS A 137 -15.27 9.78 12.52
C LYS A 137 -14.20 8.70 12.66
N ARG A 138 -13.41 8.77 13.74
CA ARG A 138 -12.30 7.82 13.99
C ARG A 138 -12.07 7.64 15.49
N GLU A 139 -11.60 6.49 15.89
CA GLU A 139 -10.96 6.29 17.19
C GLU A 139 -9.45 6.46 17.01
N LEU A 140 -8.82 7.37 17.74
CA LEU A 140 -7.39 7.64 17.74
C LEU A 140 -6.93 8.12 19.12
N PRO A 141 -6.20 7.30 19.91
CA PRO A 141 -5.83 5.92 19.62
C PRO A 141 -7.04 4.97 19.55
N ALA A 142 -6.92 3.91 18.75
CA ALA A 142 -7.92 2.86 18.66
C ALA A 142 -7.98 2.07 19.98
N ASN A 143 -9.18 1.82 20.49
CA ASN A 143 -9.38 0.98 21.67
C ASN A 143 -9.27 -0.50 21.26
N LEU A 144 -8.08 -1.05 21.35
CA LEU A 144 -7.75 -2.44 21.01
C LEU A 144 -7.43 -3.23 22.28
N ASN A 145 -7.63 -4.53 22.19
CA ASN A 145 -7.13 -5.42 23.22
C ASN A 145 -5.58 -5.53 23.09
N GLU A 146 -4.89 -5.63 24.22
CA GLU A 146 -3.42 -5.64 24.30
C GLU A 146 -2.77 -6.70 23.41
N GLN A 147 -3.41 -7.86 23.24
CA GLN A 147 -2.86 -8.95 22.40
C GLN A 147 -2.90 -8.59 20.91
N ILE A 148 -3.95 -7.92 20.45
CA ILE A 148 -4.09 -7.46 19.07
C ILE A 148 -3.09 -6.34 18.79
N GLU A 149 -2.98 -5.37 19.70
CA GLU A 149 -2.03 -4.28 19.58
C GLU A 149 -0.59 -4.79 19.51
N LYS A 150 -0.19 -5.67 20.44
CA LYS A 150 1.13 -6.29 20.43
C LYS A 150 1.40 -7.04 19.12
N LYS A 151 0.46 -7.84 18.64
CA LYS A 151 0.58 -8.57 17.37
C LYS A 151 0.73 -7.62 16.18
N LEU A 152 -0.01 -6.51 16.17
CA LEU A 152 0.09 -5.49 15.13
C LEU A 152 1.50 -4.90 15.10
N ILE A 153 2.04 -4.48 16.25
CA ILE A 153 3.40 -3.94 16.36
C ILE A 153 4.47 -4.96 15.93
N GLU A 154 4.31 -6.23 16.30
CA GLU A 154 5.21 -7.30 15.85
C GLU A 154 5.19 -7.45 14.32
N MET A 155 4.00 -7.38 13.71
CA MET A 155 3.87 -7.41 12.24
C MET A 155 4.51 -6.17 11.59
N VAL A 156 4.30 -4.98 12.15
CA VAL A 156 4.90 -3.72 11.67
C VAL A 156 6.43 -3.82 11.67
N ASN A 157 7.03 -4.29 12.77
CA ASN A 157 8.47 -4.51 12.88
C ASN A 157 8.98 -5.46 11.79
N LYS A 158 8.28 -6.58 11.56
CA LYS A 158 8.63 -7.56 10.53
C LYS A 158 8.53 -6.97 9.12
N ILE A 159 7.49 -6.20 8.83
CA ILE A 159 7.31 -5.53 7.54
C ILE A 159 8.44 -4.52 7.31
N ASN A 160 8.83 -3.74 8.32
CA ASN A 160 9.91 -2.76 8.20
C ASN A 160 11.27 -3.41 7.90
N GLN A 161 11.50 -4.65 8.35
CA GLN A 161 12.70 -5.43 7.99
C GLN A 161 12.68 -5.88 6.52
N ILE A 162 11.50 -6.15 5.97
CA ILE A 162 11.31 -6.58 4.58
C ILE A 162 11.34 -5.38 3.62
N ILE A 163 10.67 -4.30 4.01
CA ILE A 163 10.53 -3.07 3.23
C ILE A 163 11.01 -1.89 4.10
N PRO A 164 12.31 -1.55 4.05
CA PRO A 164 12.83 -0.41 4.80
C PRO A 164 12.12 0.89 4.37
N THR A 165 11.57 1.61 5.34
CA THR A 165 10.88 2.87 5.08
C THR A 165 11.86 4.02 4.81
N ARG A 166 11.43 5.00 3.99
CA ARG A 166 12.04 6.33 3.85
C ARG A 166 10.96 7.37 4.04
N GLY A 167 11.18 8.30 4.94
CA GLY A 167 10.14 9.22 5.39
C GLY A 167 9.08 8.51 6.22
N ILE A 168 7.83 8.87 6.03
CA ILE A 168 6.70 8.32 6.77
C ILE A 168 5.84 7.47 5.85
N TYR A 169 5.63 6.22 6.25
CA TYR A 169 4.72 5.30 5.59
C TYR A 169 3.48 5.10 6.47
N ARG A 170 2.39 4.63 5.86
CA ARG A 170 1.22 4.15 6.59
C ARG A 170 0.95 2.71 6.20
N TYR A 171 0.85 1.84 7.18
CA TYR A 171 0.43 0.46 7.00
C TYR A 171 -1.04 0.34 7.34
N ASP A 172 -1.79 -0.28 6.44
CA ASP A 172 -3.23 -0.47 6.57
C ASP A 172 -3.50 -1.96 6.79
N PHE A 173 -4.08 -2.30 7.94
CA PHE A 173 -4.42 -3.66 8.36
C PHE A 173 -5.92 -3.87 8.34
N LEU A 174 -6.33 -5.14 8.24
CA LEU A 174 -7.70 -5.58 8.49
C LEU A 174 -7.72 -6.52 9.69
N LEU A 175 -8.58 -6.22 10.63
CA LEU A 175 -8.89 -7.09 11.77
C LEU A 175 -10.24 -7.78 11.52
N HIS A 176 -10.25 -9.10 11.46
CA HIS A 176 -11.45 -9.91 11.27
C HIS A 176 -11.40 -11.12 12.20
N GLU A 177 -12.43 -11.30 13.04
CA GLU A 177 -12.53 -12.42 14.00
C GLU A 177 -11.26 -12.65 14.83
N ASN A 178 -10.64 -11.56 15.34
CA ASN A 178 -9.36 -11.56 16.07
C ASN A 178 -8.11 -11.97 15.24
N ALA A 179 -8.26 -12.18 13.94
CA ALA A 179 -7.14 -12.37 13.02
C ALA A 179 -6.76 -11.04 12.37
N LEU A 180 -5.46 -10.73 12.36
CA LEU A 180 -4.89 -9.52 11.77
C LEU A 180 -4.28 -9.89 10.42
N TYR A 181 -4.60 -9.08 9.39
CA TYR A 181 -4.06 -9.22 8.04
C TYR A 181 -3.45 -7.88 7.60
N ILE A 182 -2.25 -7.89 7.03
CA ILE A 182 -1.74 -6.71 6.32
C ILE A 182 -2.45 -6.60 4.97
N ASN A 183 -3.06 -5.46 4.71
CA ASN A 183 -3.81 -5.19 3.50
C ASN A 183 -3.00 -4.44 2.45
N GLU A 184 -2.45 -3.27 2.83
CA GLU A 184 -1.64 -2.44 1.94
C GLU A 184 -0.62 -1.59 2.69
N ILE A 185 0.34 -1.05 1.94
CA ILE A 185 1.32 -0.07 2.40
C ILE A 185 1.18 1.20 1.57
N ASN A 186 1.14 2.34 2.24
CA ASN A 186 1.09 3.65 1.62
C ASN A 186 2.41 4.37 1.86
N THR A 187 3.25 4.46 0.85
CA THR A 187 4.59 5.08 0.93
C THR A 187 4.54 6.61 0.88
N ILE A 188 3.43 7.17 0.42
CA ILE A 188 3.15 8.62 0.45
C ILE A 188 1.71 8.78 0.94
N PRO A 189 1.47 8.61 2.25
CA PRO A 189 0.13 8.72 2.80
C PRO A 189 -0.39 10.17 2.74
N GLY A 190 -1.71 10.31 2.65
CA GLY A 190 -2.36 11.61 2.67
C GLY A 190 -1.93 12.43 3.91
N SER A 191 -1.60 13.71 3.72
CA SER A 191 -1.05 14.60 4.76
C SER A 191 0.15 13.99 5.50
N HIS A 192 0.93 13.12 4.84
CA HIS A 192 2.04 12.34 5.42
C HIS A 192 1.63 11.57 6.69
N ALA A 193 0.34 11.28 6.87
CA ALA A 193 -0.20 10.65 8.07
C ALA A 193 0.18 11.36 9.38
N LEU A 194 0.48 12.66 9.35
CA LEU A 194 0.94 13.45 10.49
C LEU A 194 -0.08 13.48 11.63
N TYR A 195 -1.34 13.32 11.33
CA TYR A 195 -2.42 13.32 12.31
C TYR A 195 -2.41 12.09 13.23
N LEU A 196 -1.72 11.01 12.82
CA LEU A 196 -1.58 9.78 13.62
C LEU A 196 -0.56 9.95 14.77
N TRP A 197 0.37 10.89 14.66
CA TRP A 197 1.47 11.07 15.58
C TRP A 197 1.10 11.96 16.77
N LYS A 198 0.13 11.52 17.58
CA LYS A 198 -0.30 12.22 18.80
C LYS A 198 0.60 11.92 19.99
N ASN A 199 1.21 10.75 20.01
CA ASN A 199 2.11 10.25 21.05
C ASN A 199 3.51 10.86 21.00
N LEU A 200 3.83 11.67 19.98
CA LEU A 200 5.13 12.34 19.93
C LEU A 200 5.20 13.46 20.96
N ASN A 201 6.27 13.46 21.75
CA ASN A 201 6.65 14.59 22.57
C ASN A 201 7.18 15.77 21.73
N SER A 202 7.59 15.49 20.49
CA SER A 202 8.07 16.43 19.50
C SER A 202 6.92 17.05 18.68
N SER A 203 7.15 18.24 18.17
CA SER A 203 6.16 18.88 17.28
C SER A 203 6.07 18.15 15.94
N LYS A 204 4.94 18.31 15.24
CA LYS A 204 4.80 17.81 13.86
C LYS A 204 5.85 18.40 12.90
N PHE A 205 6.40 19.59 13.22
CA PHE A 205 7.50 20.21 12.49
C PHE A 205 8.79 19.41 12.63
N GLU A 206 9.13 18.94 13.82
CA GLU A 206 10.31 18.09 14.04
C GLU A 206 10.20 16.76 13.27
N LEU A 207 8.98 16.22 13.14
CA LEU A 207 8.72 15.04 12.32
C LEU A 207 9.00 15.31 10.82
N LEU A 208 8.57 16.48 10.31
CA LEU A 208 8.85 16.89 8.93
C LEU A 208 10.33 17.21 8.72
N ASP A 209 10.98 17.87 9.68
CA ASP A 209 12.42 18.17 9.64
C ASP A 209 13.22 16.88 9.59
N SER A 210 12.84 15.85 10.36
CA SER A 210 13.50 14.53 10.32
C SER A 210 13.42 13.86 8.95
N MET A 211 12.33 14.06 8.19
CA MET A 211 12.24 13.56 6.82
C MET A 211 13.20 14.28 5.87
N ILE A 212 13.40 15.59 6.07
CA ILE A 212 14.37 16.39 5.30
C ILE A 212 15.79 15.95 5.64
N ASP A 213 16.09 15.79 6.93
CA ASP A 213 17.39 15.34 7.40
C ASP A 213 17.71 13.92 6.87
N GLU A 214 16.74 13.02 6.87
CA GLU A 214 16.88 11.72 6.23
C GLU A 214 17.24 11.83 4.76
N ALA A 215 16.53 12.69 4.02
CA ALA A 215 16.75 12.87 2.59
C ALA A 215 18.13 13.46 2.28
N LEU A 216 18.65 14.32 3.15
CA LEU A 216 19.97 14.96 3.02
C LEU A 216 21.12 14.05 3.45
N SER A 217 20.93 13.25 4.49
CA SER A 217 21.98 12.40 5.09
C SER A 217 22.10 11.02 4.45
N ARG A 218 20.98 10.46 3.98
CA ARG A 218 20.94 9.11 3.45
C ARG A 218 21.43 9.08 2.01
N GLN A 219 22.48 8.29 1.77
CA GLN A 219 22.98 8.11 0.40
C GLN A 219 21.90 7.52 -0.50
N VAL A 220 21.80 8.07 -1.70
CA VAL A 220 21.00 7.45 -2.76
C VAL A 220 21.74 6.20 -3.20
N ASP A 221 21.08 5.03 -3.11
CA ASP A 221 21.63 3.81 -3.67
C ASP A 221 21.73 3.96 -5.18
N ASN A 222 22.91 4.33 -5.64
CA ASN A 222 23.21 4.37 -7.06
C ASN A 222 23.48 2.95 -7.53
N TRP A 223 22.47 2.30 -8.04
CA TRP A 223 22.62 1.03 -8.78
C TRP A 223 23.30 1.30 -10.12
N SER A 224 24.59 1.59 -10.09
CA SER A 224 25.40 1.59 -11.29
C SER A 224 25.96 0.18 -11.48
N LEU A 225 25.33 -0.61 -12.32
CA LEU A 225 25.97 -1.82 -12.84
C LEU A 225 27.15 -1.37 -13.71
N THR A 226 28.32 -1.92 -13.45
CA THR A 226 29.50 -1.73 -14.32
C THR A 226 29.10 -2.08 -15.75
N GLY A 227 29.16 -1.12 -16.67
CA GLY A 227 28.68 -1.29 -18.06
C GLY A 227 27.25 -0.78 -18.33
N SER A 228 26.50 -0.32 -17.33
CA SER A 228 25.16 0.30 -17.54
C SER A 228 25.21 1.72 -18.12
N ASP A 229 26.39 2.29 -18.25
CA ASP A 229 26.68 3.61 -18.81
C ASP A 229 26.57 3.68 -20.35
N GLY A 230 26.17 2.57 -20.98
CA GLY A 230 26.03 2.48 -22.44
C GLY A 230 27.35 2.40 -23.22
N ILE A 231 28.50 2.20 -22.54
CA ILE A 231 29.79 2.05 -23.19
C ILE A 231 29.79 0.91 -24.20
N ALA A 232 29.14 -0.21 -23.88
CA ALA A 232 29.01 -1.33 -24.79
C ALA A 232 28.25 -0.97 -26.07
N LEU A 233 27.29 -0.07 -26.04
CA LEU A 233 26.58 0.44 -27.20
C LEU A 233 27.37 1.55 -27.92
N LYS A 234 28.09 2.40 -27.16
CA LYS A 234 28.96 3.44 -27.75
C LYS A 234 30.16 2.88 -28.49
N SER A 235 30.66 1.72 -28.08
CA SER A 235 31.76 1.03 -28.73
C SER A 235 31.35 0.15 -29.93
N ALA A 236 30.06 -0.07 -30.14
CA ALA A 236 29.56 -0.82 -31.29
C ALA A 236 29.69 0.01 -32.57
N LYS A 237 30.65 -0.34 -33.46
CA LYS A 237 30.84 0.32 -34.73
C LYS A 237 29.72 0.09 -35.74
N ASP A 238 28.91 -0.95 -35.52
CA ASP A 238 27.75 -1.26 -36.36
C ASP A 238 26.69 -1.98 -35.52
N ILE A 239 25.62 -1.28 -35.23
CA ILE A 239 24.45 -1.83 -34.50
C ILE A 239 23.65 -2.79 -35.38
N ALA A 240 23.65 -2.58 -36.71
CA ALA A 240 22.92 -3.41 -37.66
C ALA A 240 23.45 -4.84 -37.70
N SER A 241 24.76 -5.05 -37.51
CA SER A 241 25.36 -6.39 -37.46
C SER A 241 24.95 -7.23 -36.24
N LYS A 242 24.31 -6.63 -35.23
CA LYS A 242 23.80 -7.32 -34.02
C LYS A 242 22.29 -7.56 -34.03
N LEU A 243 21.61 -6.97 -35.02
CA LEU A 243 20.16 -7.09 -35.19
C LEU A 243 19.81 -8.04 -36.35
N GLY A 244 20.81 -8.71 -36.93
CA GLY A 244 20.85 -9.59 -38.07
C GLY A 244 19.76 -10.50 -38.36
#